data_62c97de3cad77e1c172ee6e54b5c30da
#
_entry.id   62c97de3cad77e1c172ee6e54b5c30da
#
_cell.length_a   1.000
_cell.length_b   1.000
_cell.length_c   1.000
_cell.angle_alpha   90.00
_cell.angle_beta   90.00
_cell.angle_gamma   90.00
#
_symmetry.space_group_name_H-M   'P 1'
#
loop_
_entity.id
_entity.type
_entity.pdbx_description
1 polymer ?
#
loop_
_entity_poly.entity_id
_entity_poly.type
_entity_poly.pdbx_seq_one_letter_code
_entity_poly.pdbx_strand_id
1 'polypeptide(L)'
;MSSFISAGTTRDTAESTIENNGFWPDIPPSDFRERHRLDSTITSARIEGALLAAMATVNRMLRHWQAEKVDAGYPTVDDIPVPVWQAPGVFLGLYLRAVFSTAHASLIERYADYDATNSARERGEQLADPADSYRRDAAWAISEIEGRPHSTVELI
;
A
#
# COMPACT_ATOMS: atom_id res chain seq x y z
N MET A 1 38.14 36.84 6.44
CA MET A 1 36.80 36.43 6.98
C MET A 1 36.21 35.43 6.01
N SER A 2 36.34 34.14 6.36
CA SER A 2 35.89 33.05 5.50
C SER A 2 34.48 32.66 5.92
N SER A 3 33.51 32.94 5.06
CA SER A 3 32.12 32.53 5.21
C SER A 3 32.00 31.09 4.73
N PHE A 4 31.90 30.13 5.65
CA PHE A 4 31.49 28.76 5.34
C PHE A 4 29.96 28.74 5.19
N ILE A 5 29.50 28.88 3.96
CA ILE A 5 28.12 28.48 3.61
C ILE A 5 28.16 26.98 3.45
N SER A 6 27.71 26.27 4.50
CA SER A 6 27.37 24.87 4.40
C SER A 6 26.10 24.78 3.56
N ALA A 7 26.23 24.56 2.26
CA ALA A 7 25.17 24.13 1.41
C ALA A 7 24.81 22.71 1.84
N GLY A 8 23.83 22.59 2.73
CA GLY A 8 23.18 21.32 3.01
C GLY A 8 22.53 20.83 1.72
N THR A 9 23.26 19.97 1.01
CA THR A 9 22.72 19.22 -0.11
C THR A 9 21.69 18.25 0.48
N THR A 10 20.44 18.69 0.53
CA THR A 10 19.32 17.73 0.62
C THR A 10 19.46 16.86 -0.62
N ARG A 11 20.08 15.69 -0.48
CA ARG A 11 19.97 14.66 -1.49
C ARG A 11 18.50 14.27 -1.49
N ASP A 12 17.78 14.87 -2.39
CA ASP A 12 16.52 14.34 -2.91
C ASP A 12 16.91 13.07 -3.67
N THR A 13 17.14 11.99 -2.93
CA THR A 13 17.34 10.67 -3.50
C THR A 13 15.97 10.31 -4.03
N ALA A 14 15.77 10.48 -5.33
CA ALA A 14 14.60 10.00 -6.03
C ALA A 14 14.37 8.55 -5.58
N GLU A 15 13.22 8.32 -4.94
CA GLU A 15 12.86 6.99 -4.44
C GLU A 15 12.82 6.03 -5.62
N SER A 16 13.63 4.98 -5.59
CA SER A 16 13.66 4.00 -6.66
C SER A 16 12.36 3.19 -6.68
N THR A 17 11.86 2.91 -7.87
CA THR A 17 10.73 2.02 -8.07
C THR A 17 11.02 0.63 -7.49
N ILE A 18 10.07 0.08 -6.76
CA ILE A 18 10.16 -1.24 -6.15
C ILE A 18 9.70 -2.26 -7.19
N GLU A 19 10.58 -3.17 -7.59
CA GLU A 19 10.26 -4.24 -8.51
C GLU A 19 9.27 -5.23 -7.88
N ASN A 20 8.32 -5.72 -8.69
CA ASN A 20 7.37 -6.75 -8.31
C ASN A 20 7.66 -8.06 -9.03
N ASN A 21 6.72 -9.00 -9.05
CA ASN A 21 6.90 -10.36 -9.55
C ASN A 21 6.68 -10.53 -11.08
N GLY A 22 6.53 -9.46 -11.83
CA GLY A 22 6.31 -9.48 -13.27
C GLY A 22 4.85 -9.67 -13.71
N PHE A 23 3.98 -10.16 -12.83
CA PHE A 23 2.53 -10.20 -13.08
C PHE A 23 1.85 -8.92 -12.59
N TRP A 24 2.14 -8.51 -11.36
CA TRP A 24 1.70 -7.26 -10.77
C TRP A 24 2.66 -6.11 -11.13
N PRO A 25 2.20 -4.86 -11.14
CA PRO A 25 3.04 -3.73 -11.49
C PRO A 25 4.14 -3.48 -10.46
N ASP A 26 5.24 -2.91 -10.92
CA ASP A 26 6.23 -2.30 -10.07
C ASP A 26 5.63 -1.07 -9.38
N ILE A 27 6.09 -0.76 -8.17
CA ILE A 27 5.50 0.30 -7.35
C ILE A 27 6.51 1.43 -7.14
N PRO A 28 6.26 2.64 -7.69
CA PRO A 28 6.99 3.84 -7.31
C PRO A 28 6.54 4.31 -5.91
N PRO A 29 7.44 4.45 -4.93
CA PRO A 29 7.07 4.96 -3.60
C PRO A 29 6.49 6.38 -3.63
N SER A 30 6.85 7.17 -4.63
CA SER A 30 6.27 8.51 -4.88
C SER A 30 4.75 8.47 -5.03
N ASP A 31 4.21 7.48 -5.73
CA ASP A 31 2.76 7.33 -5.93
C ASP A 31 2.04 7.06 -4.61
N PHE A 32 2.65 6.27 -3.74
CA PHE A 32 2.13 6.02 -2.41
C PHE A 32 2.13 7.29 -1.56
N ARG A 33 3.23 8.06 -1.58
CA ARG A 33 3.31 9.34 -0.86
C ARG A 33 2.24 10.31 -1.31
N GLU A 34 2.06 10.47 -2.61
CA GLU A 34 1.09 11.41 -3.18
C GLU A 34 -0.34 11.02 -2.81
N ARG A 35 -0.72 9.76 -3.05
CA ARG A 35 -2.09 9.27 -2.81
C ARG A 35 -2.49 9.29 -1.33
N HIS A 36 -1.55 9.06 -0.43
CA HIS A 36 -1.78 9.02 1.01
C HIS A 36 -1.35 10.29 1.75
N ARG A 37 -0.90 11.32 1.02
CA ARG A 37 -0.44 12.61 1.57
C ARG A 37 0.62 12.44 2.67
N LEU A 38 1.55 11.53 2.45
CA LEU A 38 2.64 11.27 3.38
C LEU A 38 3.70 12.36 3.24
N ASP A 39 3.98 13.04 4.32
CA ASP A 39 4.97 14.11 4.35
C ASP A 39 6.41 13.58 4.44
N SER A 40 7.38 14.49 4.40
CA SER A 40 8.81 14.18 4.45
C SER A 40 9.29 13.68 5.82
N THR A 41 8.45 13.70 6.86
CA THR A 41 8.82 13.18 8.19
C THR A 41 8.95 11.66 8.17
N ILE A 42 8.24 11.00 7.24
CA ILE A 42 8.37 9.57 7.01
C ILE A 42 9.52 9.33 6.03
N THR A 43 10.59 8.71 6.50
CA THR A 43 11.77 8.45 5.69
C THR A 43 11.48 7.49 4.54
N SER A 44 12.20 7.64 3.42
CA SER A 44 12.09 6.76 2.25
C SER A 44 12.31 5.29 2.60
N ALA A 45 13.26 4.98 3.49
CA ALA A 45 13.51 3.63 3.95
C ALA A 45 12.30 3.00 4.68
N ARG A 46 11.55 3.80 5.44
CA ARG A 46 10.33 3.32 6.12
C ARG A 46 9.20 3.05 5.14
N ILE A 47 9.04 3.92 4.17
CA ILE A 47 8.04 3.75 3.10
C ILE A 47 8.37 2.52 2.27
N GLU A 48 9.61 2.36 1.83
CA GLU A 48 10.07 1.18 1.09
C GLU A 48 9.80 -0.10 1.89
N GLY A 49 10.20 -0.14 3.16
CA GLY A 49 9.97 -1.30 4.02
C GLY A 49 8.48 -1.63 4.21
N ALA A 50 7.62 -0.62 4.36
CA ALA A 50 6.17 -0.81 4.48
C ALA A 50 5.56 -1.33 3.17
N LEU A 51 5.97 -0.79 2.03
CA LEU A 51 5.52 -1.24 0.70
C LEU A 51 5.97 -2.66 0.39
N LEU A 52 7.23 -3.01 0.65
CA LEU A 52 7.74 -4.38 0.45
C LEU A 52 6.96 -5.41 1.29
N ALA A 53 6.70 -5.10 2.56
CA ALA A 53 5.93 -5.97 3.43
C ALA A 53 4.47 -6.11 2.96
N ALA A 54 3.87 -5.01 2.51
CA ALA A 54 2.52 -5.00 1.98
C ALA A 54 2.41 -5.79 0.67
N MET A 55 3.34 -5.60 -0.26
CA MET A 55 3.42 -6.36 -1.51
C MET A 55 3.52 -7.86 -1.24
N ALA A 56 4.42 -8.27 -0.34
CA ALA A 56 4.57 -9.68 0.04
C ALA A 56 3.28 -10.27 0.60
N THR A 57 2.55 -9.49 1.40
CA THR A 57 1.27 -9.92 1.98
C THR A 57 0.18 -10.04 0.92
N VAL A 58 -0.02 -9.01 0.11
CA VAL A 58 -1.07 -8.98 -0.92
C VAL A 58 -0.79 -10.03 -2.00
N ASN A 59 0.45 -10.15 -2.48
CA ASN A 59 0.84 -11.18 -3.45
C ASN A 59 0.55 -12.59 -2.93
N ARG A 60 0.85 -12.86 -1.65
CA ARG A 60 0.54 -14.14 -1.02
C ARG A 60 -0.96 -14.42 -0.98
N MET A 61 -1.77 -13.42 -0.66
CA MET A 61 -3.22 -13.56 -0.62
C MET A 61 -3.81 -13.83 -2.01
N LEU A 62 -3.29 -13.16 -3.02
CA LEU A 62 -3.75 -13.28 -4.42
C LEU A 62 -3.08 -14.39 -5.22
N ARG A 63 -2.18 -15.19 -4.64
CA ARG A 63 -1.35 -16.17 -5.36
C ARG A 63 -2.15 -17.18 -6.19
N HIS A 64 -3.30 -17.63 -5.68
CA HIS A 64 -4.14 -18.60 -6.38
C HIS A 64 -4.86 -17.95 -7.55
N TRP A 65 -5.43 -16.79 -7.34
CA TRP A 65 -6.05 -16.01 -8.41
C TRP A 65 -5.06 -15.66 -9.52
N GLN A 66 -3.85 -15.23 -9.15
CA GLN A 66 -2.78 -14.98 -10.12
C GLN A 66 -2.44 -16.24 -10.92
N ALA A 67 -2.26 -17.39 -10.26
CA ALA A 67 -1.95 -18.65 -10.94
C ALA A 67 -3.07 -19.03 -11.93
N GLU A 68 -4.33 -18.94 -11.56
CA GLU A 68 -5.47 -19.18 -12.46
C GLU A 68 -5.45 -18.26 -13.70
N LYS A 69 -5.07 -16.99 -13.54
CA LYS A 69 -5.00 -16.04 -14.66
C LYS A 69 -3.83 -16.36 -15.58
N VAL A 70 -2.68 -16.69 -15.02
CA VAL A 70 -1.51 -17.11 -15.81
C VAL A 70 -1.80 -18.41 -16.58
N ASP A 71 -2.43 -19.40 -15.94
CA ASP A 71 -2.83 -20.65 -16.57
C ASP A 71 -3.88 -20.44 -17.68
N ALA A 72 -4.72 -19.41 -17.54
CA ALA A 72 -5.67 -18.99 -18.58
C ALA A 72 -5.01 -18.22 -19.76
N GLY A 73 -3.71 -17.95 -19.70
CA GLY A 73 -2.95 -17.31 -20.77
C GLY A 73 -2.73 -15.80 -20.60
N TYR A 74 -2.94 -15.25 -19.39
CA TYR A 74 -2.71 -13.84 -19.09
C TYR A 74 -1.41 -13.68 -18.29
N PRO A 75 -0.27 -13.33 -18.93
CA PRO A 75 1.02 -13.25 -18.27
C PRO A 75 1.15 -12.08 -17.31
N THR A 76 0.36 -11.01 -17.49
CA THR A 76 0.33 -9.84 -16.61
C THR A 76 -1.11 -9.43 -16.27
N VAL A 77 -1.27 -8.65 -15.24
CA VAL A 77 -2.59 -8.14 -14.83
C VAL A 77 -3.25 -7.27 -15.90
N ASP A 78 -2.44 -6.60 -16.72
CA ASP A 78 -2.94 -5.73 -17.78
C ASP A 78 -3.51 -6.51 -18.97
N ASP A 79 -3.13 -7.79 -19.13
CA ASP A 79 -3.62 -8.65 -20.19
C ASP A 79 -5.02 -9.23 -19.90
N ILE A 80 -5.50 -9.11 -18.66
CA ILE A 80 -6.77 -9.69 -18.24
C ILE A 80 -7.93 -8.87 -18.80
N PRO A 81 -8.88 -9.51 -19.52
CA PRO A 81 -10.05 -8.83 -20.03
C PRO A 81 -10.90 -8.22 -18.87
N VAL A 82 -11.18 -6.93 -19.00
CA VAL A 82 -12.05 -6.24 -18.06
C VAL A 82 -13.51 -6.42 -18.49
N PRO A 83 -14.43 -6.77 -17.57
CA PRO A 83 -15.85 -6.83 -17.89
C PRO A 83 -16.37 -5.52 -18.50
N VAL A 84 -17.32 -5.61 -19.45
CA VAL A 84 -17.83 -4.44 -20.20
C VAL A 84 -18.43 -3.34 -19.31
N TRP A 85 -18.88 -3.70 -18.11
CA TRP A 85 -19.45 -2.76 -17.12
C TRP A 85 -18.41 -2.15 -16.18
N GLN A 86 -17.13 -2.57 -16.28
CA GLN A 86 -16.03 -2.05 -15.48
C GLN A 86 -15.14 -1.08 -16.25
N ALA A 87 -14.50 -0.19 -15.51
CA ALA A 87 -13.52 0.73 -16.10
C ALA A 87 -12.21 0.01 -16.45
N PRO A 88 -11.52 0.43 -17.54
CA PRO A 88 -10.17 -0.09 -17.85
C PRO A 88 -9.22 0.06 -16.67
N GLY A 89 -8.35 -0.94 -16.45
CA GLY A 89 -7.35 -0.93 -15.39
C GLY A 89 -7.89 -1.20 -13.98
N VAL A 90 -9.11 -1.71 -13.85
CA VAL A 90 -9.74 -1.98 -12.55
C VAL A 90 -8.90 -2.91 -11.66
N PHE A 91 -8.35 -4.00 -12.22
CA PHE A 91 -7.53 -4.94 -11.44
C PHE A 91 -6.22 -4.33 -10.96
N LEU A 92 -5.58 -3.50 -11.79
CA LEU A 92 -4.41 -2.73 -11.41
C LEU A 92 -4.74 -1.76 -10.26
N GLY A 93 -5.82 -1.00 -10.40
CA GLY A 93 -6.27 -0.05 -9.39
C GLY A 93 -6.60 -0.72 -8.05
N LEU A 94 -7.29 -1.86 -8.06
CA LEU A 94 -7.60 -2.65 -6.86
C LEU A 94 -6.34 -3.21 -6.20
N TYR A 95 -5.39 -3.70 -6.99
CA TYR A 95 -4.11 -4.18 -6.46
C TYR A 95 -3.34 -3.06 -5.74
N LEU A 96 -3.18 -1.89 -6.39
CA LEU A 96 -2.53 -0.74 -5.77
C LEU A 96 -3.26 -0.28 -4.50
N ARG A 97 -4.60 -0.27 -4.51
CA ARG A 97 -5.40 0.03 -3.31
C ARG A 97 -5.12 -0.96 -2.19
N ALA A 98 -5.06 -2.25 -2.47
CA ALA A 98 -4.76 -3.27 -1.48
C ALA A 98 -3.36 -3.09 -0.86
N VAL A 99 -2.33 -2.89 -1.69
CA VAL A 99 -0.94 -2.70 -1.24
C VAL A 99 -0.80 -1.41 -0.45
N PHE A 100 -1.30 -0.29 -0.96
CA PHE A 100 -1.15 1.01 -0.31
C PHE A 100 -1.93 1.09 1.00
N SER A 101 -3.14 0.54 1.06
CA SER A 101 -3.90 0.50 2.30
C SER A 101 -3.22 -0.39 3.36
N THR A 102 -2.67 -1.54 2.97
CA THR A 102 -1.90 -2.41 3.87
C THR A 102 -0.64 -1.71 4.40
N ALA A 103 0.10 -1.05 3.52
CA ALA A 103 1.30 -0.29 3.90
C ALA A 103 0.97 0.87 4.84
N HIS A 104 -0.10 1.63 4.55
CA HIS A 104 -0.51 2.76 5.37
C HIS A 104 -0.98 2.32 6.77
N ALA A 105 -1.77 1.26 6.87
CA ALA A 105 -2.16 0.70 8.16
C ALA A 105 -0.94 0.34 9.02
N SER A 106 0.06 -0.32 8.42
CA SER A 106 1.31 -0.66 9.10
C SER A 106 2.11 0.57 9.56
N LEU A 107 2.13 1.63 8.75
CA LEU A 107 2.81 2.87 9.13
C LEU A 107 2.10 3.54 10.32
N ILE A 108 0.78 3.66 10.29
CA ILE A 108 -0.01 4.24 11.40
C ILE A 108 0.28 3.53 12.71
N GLU A 109 0.25 2.20 12.72
CA GLU A 109 0.50 1.40 13.93
C GLU A 109 1.90 1.61 14.49
N ARG A 110 2.92 1.60 13.63
CA ARG A 110 4.31 1.81 14.04
C ARG A 110 4.59 3.22 14.52
N TYR A 111 3.82 4.22 14.03
CA TYR A 111 3.91 5.58 14.55
C TYR A 111 3.23 5.74 15.91
N ALA A 112 2.11 5.06 16.15
CA ALA A 112 1.46 5.05 17.45
C ALA A 112 2.39 4.51 18.54
N ASP A 113 3.21 3.50 18.23
CA ASP A 113 4.19 2.94 19.16
C ASP A 113 5.35 3.91 19.48
N TYR A 114 5.72 4.79 18.53
CA TYR A 114 6.85 5.72 18.71
C TYR A 114 6.49 6.98 19.48
N ASP A 115 5.25 7.44 19.40
CA ASP A 115 4.71 8.59 20.13
C ASP A 115 4.18 8.23 21.54
N ALA A 116 4.42 7.01 22.01
CA ALA A 116 3.91 6.46 23.27
C ALA A 116 4.54 7.07 24.54
N THR A 117 4.98 8.32 24.51
CA THR A 117 5.22 9.12 25.69
C THR A 117 3.90 9.77 26.16
N ASN A 118 3.43 9.32 27.30
CA ASN A 118 2.41 9.82 28.25
C ASN A 118 1.18 10.67 27.81
N SER A 119 1.22 11.37 26.69
CA SER A 119 0.07 12.10 26.11
C SER A 119 -0.54 11.39 24.89
N ALA A 120 0.04 10.28 24.48
CA ALA A 120 -0.33 9.53 23.26
C ALA A 120 -1.33 8.41 23.54
N ARG A 121 -1.58 8.03 24.80
CA ARG A 121 -2.58 7.00 25.11
C ARG A 121 -3.99 7.44 24.71
N GLU A 122 -4.31 8.71 24.89
CA GLU A 122 -5.57 9.29 24.41
C GLU A 122 -5.61 9.49 22.89
N ARG A 123 -4.44 9.70 22.23
CA ARG A 123 -4.31 9.76 20.79
C ARG A 123 -4.17 8.39 20.12
N GLY A 124 -3.69 7.39 20.84
CA GLY A 124 -3.59 6.01 20.37
C GLY A 124 -4.96 5.39 20.08
N GLU A 125 -5.96 5.67 20.90
CA GLU A 125 -7.34 5.23 20.66
C GLU A 125 -7.95 5.92 19.41
N GLN A 126 -7.58 7.16 19.13
CA GLN A 126 -8.03 7.87 17.92
C GLN A 126 -7.30 7.43 16.64
N LEU A 127 -6.12 6.80 16.74
CA LEU A 127 -5.34 6.32 15.60
C LEU A 127 -5.60 4.84 15.25
N ALA A 128 -6.20 4.07 16.15
CA ALA A 128 -6.59 2.67 15.89
C ALA A 128 -7.68 2.57 14.81
N ASP A 129 -8.66 3.46 14.84
CA ASP A 129 -9.77 3.50 13.87
C ASP A 129 -9.30 3.74 12.41
N PRO A 130 -8.39 4.70 12.12
CA PRO A 130 -7.84 4.85 10.78
C PRO A 130 -7.09 3.60 10.28
N ALA A 131 -6.30 2.93 11.10
CA ALA A 131 -5.57 1.73 10.69
C ALA A 131 -6.52 0.58 10.34
N ASP A 132 -7.56 0.37 11.13
CA ASP A 132 -8.58 -0.65 10.86
C ASP A 132 -9.40 -0.33 9.59
N SER A 133 -9.66 0.94 9.33
CA SER A 133 -10.29 1.39 8.09
C SER A 133 -9.45 1.02 6.86
N TYR A 134 -8.14 1.27 6.90
CA TYR A 134 -7.24 0.88 5.82
C TYR A 134 -7.11 -0.64 5.66
N ARG A 135 -7.11 -1.41 6.74
CA ARG A 135 -7.14 -2.87 6.65
C ARG A 135 -8.40 -3.39 5.98
N ARG A 136 -9.54 -2.83 6.33
CA ARG A 136 -10.81 -3.15 5.70
C ARG A 136 -10.80 -2.80 4.21
N ASP A 137 -10.27 -1.65 3.83
CA ASP A 137 -10.13 -1.24 2.44
C ASP A 137 -9.24 -2.21 1.64
N ALA A 138 -8.14 -2.67 2.23
CA ALA A 138 -7.27 -3.66 1.61
C ALA A 138 -8.00 -5.01 1.42
N ALA A 139 -8.71 -5.48 2.44
CA ALA A 139 -9.47 -6.72 2.38
C ALA A 139 -10.58 -6.66 1.31
N TRP A 140 -11.26 -5.54 1.19
CA TRP A 140 -12.29 -5.33 0.17
C TRP A 140 -11.71 -5.31 -1.23
N ALA A 141 -10.59 -4.63 -1.44
CA ALA A 141 -9.93 -4.61 -2.74
C ALA A 141 -9.48 -6.01 -3.18
N ILE A 142 -8.95 -6.82 -2.28
CA ILE A 142 -8.59 -8.22 -2.53
C ILE A 142 -9.83 -9.06 -2.87
N SER A 143 -10.90 -8.92 -2.10
CA SER A 143 -12.16 -9.64 -2.36
C SER A 143 -12.77 -9.27 -3.71
N GLU A 144 -12.69 -8.01 -4.12
CA GLU A 144 -13.15 -7.57 -5.44
C GLU A 144 -12.31 -8.18 -6.59
N ILE A 145 -10.97 -8.25 -6.42
CA ILE A 145 -10.12 -8.92 -7.42
C ILE A 145 -10.52 -10.38 -7.59
N GLU A 146 -10.79 -11.08 -6.49
CA GLU A 146 -11.19 -12.50 -6.48
C GLU A 146 -12.65 -12.72 -6.84
N GLY A 147 -13.44 -11.66 -7.05
CA GLY A 147 -14.88 -11.76 -7.35
C GLY A 147 -15.71 -12.30 -6.17
N ARG A 148 -15.21 -12.15 -4.94
CA ARG A 148 -15.92 -12.56 -3.72
C ARG A 148 -16.77 -11.42 -3.18
N PRO A 149 -18.00 -11.69 -2.68
CA PRO A 149 -18.82 -10.66 -2.06
C PRO A 149 -18.19 -10.18 -0.75
N HIS A 150 -18.39 -8.90 -0.44
CA HIS A 150 -18.03 -8.35 0.87
C HIS A 150 -18.98 -8.90 1.93
N SER A 151 -18.50 -9.81 2.76
CA SER A 151 -19.27 -10.34 3.89
C SER A 151 -18.97 -9.49 5.12
N THR A 152 -19.89 -8.59 5.49
CA THR A 152 -19.90 -7.99 6.82
C THR A 152 -20.72 -8.91 7.71
N VAL A 153 -20.08 -9.77 8.49
CA VAL A 153 -20.77 -10.52 9.53
C VAL A 153 -20.87 -9.60 10.74
N GLU A 154 -22.00 -8.91 10.90
CA GLU A 154 -22.37 -8.35 12.18
C GLU A 154 -22.87 -9.50 13.07
N LEU A 155 -22.11 -9.82 14.11
CA LEU A 155 -22.64 -10.63 15.21
C LEU A 155 -23.61 -9.74 16.01
N ILE A 156 -24.89 -10.03 15.85
CA ILE A 156 -25.95 -9.50 16.71
C ILE A 156 -25.92 -10.26 18.04
#